data_a3b469cbb43fb6e0bc106e4e9ad63859
#
_entry.id   a3b469cbb43fb6e0bc106e4e9ad63859
#
_cell.length_a   1.000
_cell.length_b   1.000
_cell.length_c   1.000
_cell.angle_alpha   90.00
_cell.angle_beta   90.00
_cell.angle_gamma   90.00
#
_symmetry.space_group_name_H-M   'P 1'
#
loop_
_entity.id
_entity.type
_entity.pdbx_description
1 polymer ?
#
loop_
_entity_poly.entity_id
_entity_poly.type
_entity_poly.pdbx_seq_one_letter_code
_entity_poly.pdbx_strand_id
1 'polypeptide(L)'
;MPIVSLVGYTSSGKTTLFNLLTLEKRETSENLFTTLSTTTRSFNVNKQKILLTDTVGFIRRLPTYMIEAFKSTLEESLQADLILLLIDSSESADEIKIKYYSCMSVLEELKVNMGKIVIVFSKMDKAEFHDVIRTLKELKIEQPILVSPRSGYGMSKLSKSISEKIM
;
A
#
# COMPACT_ATOMS: atom_id res chain seq x y z
N MET A 1 9.44 1.93 -18.63
CA MET A 1 8.25 2.45 -17.90
C MET A 1 8.35 2.05 -16.45
N PRO A 2 8.33 3.01 -15.51
CA PRO A 2 8.43 2.70 -14.09
C PRO A 2 7.25 1.88 -13.59
N ILE A 3 7.50 1.04 -12.60
CA ILE A 3 6.49 0.16 -11.99
C ILE A 3 6.34 0.52 -10.51
N VAL A 4 5.10 0.78 -10.10
CA VAL A 4 4.75 1.05 -8.70
C VAL A 4 3.82 -0.07 -8.22
N SER A 5 4.18 -0.72 -7.13
CA SER A 5 3.36 -1.80 -6.56
C SER A 5 2.65 -1.34 -5.29
N LEU A 6 1.39 -1.75 -5.16
CA LEU A 6 0.60 -1.55 -3.94
C LEU A 6 0.67 -2.80 -3.08
N VAL A 7 1.03 -2.64 -1.81
CA VAL A 7 1.16 -3.72 -0.85
C VAL A 7 0.40 -3.33 0.43
N GLY A 8 -0.20 -4.30 1.09
CA GLY A 8 -0.88 -4.06 2.36
C GLY A 8 -1.90 -5.16 2.67
N TYR A 9 -2.54 -5.03 3.82
CA TYR A 9 -3.59 -5.97 4.22
C TYR A 9 -4.82 -5.86 3.31
N THR A 10 -5.68 -6.89 3.31
CA THR A 10 -6.86 -6.97 2.44
C THR A 10 -7.81 -5.77 2.58
N SER A 11 -7.91 -5.19 3.77
CA SER A 11 -8.82 -4.07 4.04
C SER A 11 -8.10 -2.71 4.12
N SER A 12 -6.86 -2.61 3.63
CA SER A 12 -6.07 -1.38 3.75
C SER A 12 -6.48 -0.27 2.78
N GLY A 13 -7.30 -0.57 1.79
CA GLY A 13 -7.72 0.40 0.79
C GLY A 13 -6.96 0.31 -0.52
N LYS A 14 -6.21 -0.77 -0.78
CA LYS A 14 -5.44 -0.95 -2.01
C LYS A 14 -6.30 -0.86 -3.26
N THR A 15 -7.42 -1.57 -3.29
CA THR A 15 -8.31 -1.57 -4.46
C THR A 15 -8.93 -0.19 -4.69
N THR A 16 -9.32 0.50 -3.62
CA THR A 16 -9.87 1.85 -3.73
C THR A 16 -8.83 2.80 -4.32
N LEU A 17 -7.61 2.76 -3.83
CA LEU A 17 -6.53 3.59 -4.33
C LEU A 17 -6.19 3.23 -5.78
N PHE A 18 -6.11 1.94 -6.08
CA PHE A 18 -5.85 1.46 -7.44
C PHE A 18 -6.90 1.99 -8.42
N ASN A 19 -8.19 1.86 -8.06
CA ASN A 19 -9.28 2.34 -8.91
C ASN A 19 -9.21 3.85 -9.15
N LEU A 20 -8.88 4.61 -8.12
CA LEU A 20 -8.80 6.07 -8.24
C LEU A 20 -7.63 6.47 -9.14
N LEU A 21 -6.46 5.87 -8.98
CA LEU A 21 -5.28 6.22 -9.77
C LEU A 21 -5.41 5.79 -11.23
N THR A 22 -6.02 4.66 -11.48
CA THR A 22 -6.18 4.12 -12.85
C THR A 22 -7.51 4.48 -13.49
N LEU A 23 -8.41 5.14 -12.75
CA LEU A 23 -9.76 5.50 -13.19
C LEU A 23 -10.60 4.27 -13.56
N GLU A 24 -10.35 3.16 -12.88
CA GLU A 24 -11.11 1.93 -13.05
C GLU A 24 -12.18 1.77 -11.99
N LYS A 25 -13.16 0.87 -12.24
CA LYS A 25 -14.22 0.51 -11.31
C LYS A 25 -14.12 -0.98 -11.00
N ARG A 26 -13.20 -1.36 -10.13
CA ARG A 26 -13.14 -2.72 -9.62
C ARG A 26 -13.94 -2.82 -8.35
N GLU A 27 -14.45 -4.03 -8.05
CA GLU A 27 -15.18 -4.26 -6.82
C GLU A 27 -14.26 -4.05 -5.62
N THR A 28 -14.66 -3.15 -4.70
CA THR A 28 -13.97 -2.97 -3.43
C THR A 28 -14.70 -3.78 -2.39
N SER A 29 -13.99 -4.68 -1.72
CA SER A 29 -14.59 -5.60 -0.76
C SER A 29 -13.66 -5.75 0.44
N GLU A 30 -14.25 -5.95 1.62
CA GLU A 30 -13.50 -6.31 2.82
C GLU A 30 -13.30 -7.82 2.93
N ASN A 31 -13.76 -8.58 1.95
CA ASN A 31 -13.54 -10.01 1.89
C ASN A 31 -12.04 -10.33 1.78
N LEU A 32 -11.67 -11.50 2.29
CA LEU A 32 -10.31 -11.97 2.17
C LEU A 32 -9.94 -12.11 0.69
N PHE A 33 -8.77 -11.56 0.33
CA PHE A 33 -8.20 -11.68 -1.03
C PHE A 33 -9.10 -11.11 -2.13
N THR A 34 -9.42 -9.81 -2.02
CA THR A 34 -10.08 -9.08 -3.12
C THR A 34 -9.30 -9.23 -4.42
N THR A 35 -7.96 -9.26 -4.32
CA THR A 35 -7.05 -9.51 -5.43
C THR A 35 -6.31 -10.81 -5.20
N LEU A 36 -6.65 -11.87 -5.96
CA LEU A 36 -5.98 -13.17 -5.89
C LEU A 36 -4.77 -13.27 -6.80
N SER A 37 -4.71 -12.46 -7.82
CA SER A 37 -3.59 -12.40 -8.75
C SER A 37 -3.18 -10.95 -8.96
N THR A 38 -1.96 -10.74 -9.43
CA THR A 38 -1.45 -9.40 -9.72
C THR A 38 -2.23 -8.78 -10.88
N THR A 39 -2.73 -7.57 -10.68
CA THR A 39 -3.39 -6.78 -11.72
C THR A 39 -2.54 -5.55 -12.00
N THR A 40 -2.21 -5.32 -13.27
CA THR A 40 -1.38 -4.20 -13.68
C THR A 40 -2.14 -3.29 -14.63
N ARG A 41 -2.11 -1.98 -14.38
CA ARG A 41 -2.71 -0.96 -15.24
C ARG A 41 -1.80 0.24 -15.31
N SER A 42 -1.90 1.01 -16.39
CA SER A 42 -1.13 2.24 -16.52
C SER A 42 -1.91 3.44 -15.97
N PHE A 43 -1.18 4.41 -15.46
CA PHE A 43 -1.72 5.70 -15.08
C PHE A 43 -0.66 6.77 -15.33
N ASN A 44 -1.08 8.04 -15.30
CA ASN A 44 -0.16 9.15 -15.57
C ASN A 44 0.05 9.99 -14.32
N VAL A 45 1.31 10.31 -14.06
CA VAL A 45 1.71 11.24 -13.00
C VAL A 45 2.64 12.25 -13.64
N ASN A 46 2.26 13.54 -13.60
CA ASN A 46 3.06 14.62 -14.16
C ASN A 46 3.52 14.33 -15.60
N LYS A 47 2.59 13.87 -16.43
CA LYS A 47 2.82 13.51 -17.85
C LYS A 47 3.71 12.30 -18.07
N GLN A 48 4.11 11.62 -17.00
CA GLN A 48 4.86 10.38 -17.10
C GLN A 48 3.92 9.18 -16.94
N LYS A 49 4.04 8.22 -17.85
CA LYS A 49 3.26 6.99 -17.81
C LYS A 49 3.92 5.99 -16.88
N ILE A 50 3.15 5.45 -15.96
CA ILE A 50 3.60 4.53 -14.91
C ILE A 50 2.71 3.29 -14.93
N LEU A 51 3.29 2.14 -14.65
CA LEU A 51 2.52 0.92 -14.41
C LEU A 51 2.24 0.79 -12.92
N LEU A 52 0.97 0.64 -12.57
CA LEU A 52 0.54 0.40 -11.20
C LEU A 52 0.11 -1.06 -11.08
N THR A 53 0.68 -1.75 -10.11
CA THR A 53 0.39 -3.16 -9.85
C THR A 53 -0.26 -3.31 -8.48
N ASP A 54 -1.45 -3.93 -8.46
CA ASP A 54 -2.12 -4.30 -7.23
C ASP A 54 -1.78 -5.76 -6.92
N THR A 55 -1.36 -6.03 -5.68
CA THR A 55 -0.93 -7.35 -5.26
C THR A 55 -1.99 -8.03 -4.40
N VAL A 56 -1.77 -9.32 -4.12
CA VAL A 56 -2.57 -10.05 -3.13
C VAL A 56 -2.45 -9.35 -1.78
N GLY A 57 -3.58 -9.12 -1.12
CA GLY A 57 -3.60 -8.51 0.20
C GLY A 57 -3.07 -9.46 1.27
N PHE A 58 -2.34 -8.92 2.23
CA PHE A 58 -1.92 -9.69 3.39
C PHE A 58 -3.11 -9.90 4.33
N ILE A 59 -3.11 -11.03 5.03
CA ILE A 59 -4.02 -11.27 6.14
C ILE A 59 -3.19 -11.60 7.38
N ARG A 60 -3.73 -11.22 8.55
CA ARG A 60 -3.00 -11.26 9.83
C ARG A 60 -2.45 -12.64 10.18
N ARG A 61 -3.17 -13.69 9.85
CA ARG A 61 -2.78 -15.09 10.15
C ARG A 61 -2.86 -15.92 8.87
N LEU A 62 -1.96 -15.64 7.94
CA LEU A 62 -1.85 -16.44 6.74
C LEU A 62 -1.41 -17.85 7.11
N PRO A 63 -2.17 -18.91 6.72
CA PRO A 63 -1.70 -20.28 6.87
C PRO A 63 -0.36 -20.47 6.14
N THR A 64 0.51 -21.27 6.70
CA THR A 64 1.87 -21.49 6.16
C THR A 64 1.85 -21.91 4.69
N TYR A 65 0.91 -22.79 4.31
CA TYR A 65 0.82 -23.24 2.91
C TYR A 65 0.43 -22.11 1.96
N MET A 66 -0.32 -21.10 2.43
CA MET A 66 -0.70 -19.96 1.61
C MET A 66 0.46 -18.98 1.45
N ILE A 67 1.32 -18.85 2.44
CA ILE A 67 2.51 -18.00 2.36
C ILE A 67 3.39 -18.47 1.20
N GLU A 68 3.66 -19.78 1.12
CA GLU A 68 4.46 -20.33 0.02
C GLU A 68 3.78 -20.14 -1.35
N ALA A 69 2.44 -20.29 -1.41
CA ALA A 69 1.69 -20.08 -2.64
C ALA A 69 1.76 -18.64 -3.13
N PHE A 70 1.73 -17.66 -2.22
CA PHE A 70 1.76 -16.24 -2.57
C PHE A 70 3.16 -15.67 -2.72
N LYS A 71 4.17 -16.35 -2.20
CA LYS A 71 5.55 -15.87 -2.19
C LYS A 71 6.05 -15.53 -3.60
N SER A 72 5.83 -16.42 -4.56
CA SER A 72 6.23 -16.20 -5.95
C SER A 72 5.54 -14.97 -6.55
N THR A 73 4.23 -14.83 -6.32
CA THR A 73 3.46 -13.68 -6.79
C THR A 73 3.95 -12.39 -6.17
N LEU A 74 4.21 -12.41 -4.85
CA LEU A 74 4.73 -11.25 -4.15
C LEU A 74 6.15 -10.88 -4.61
N GLU A 75 7.02 -11.86 -4.78
CA GLU A 75 8.39 -11.62 -5.25
C GLU A 75 8.41 -10.92 -6.61
N GLU A 76 7.57 -11.38 -7.54
CA GLU A 76 7.44 -10.76 -8.85
C GLU A 76 6.96 -9.31 -8.73
N SER A 77 5.91 -9.08 -7.92
CA SER A 77 5.35 -7.75 -7.71
C SER A 77 6.32 -6.80 -7.01
N LEU A 78 7.19 -7.33 -6.13
CA LEU A 78 8.11 -6.53 -5.34
C LEU A 78 9.39 -6.16 -6.09
N GLN A 79 9.54 -6.57 -7.35
CA GLN A 79 10.60 -6.09 -8.23
C GLN A 79 10.27 -4.74 -8.87
N ALA A 80 9.31 -4.02 -8.29
CA ALA A 80 8.92 -2.70 -8.75
C ALA A 80 10.00 -1.64 -8.45
N ASP A 81 9.89 -0.50 -9.11
CA ASP A 81 10.75 0.66 -8.84
C ASP A 81 10.36 1.36 -7.53
N LEU A 82 9.11 1.26 -7.16
CA LEU A 82 8.58 1.86 -5.93
C LEU A 82 7.49 0.96 -5.37
N ILE A 83 7.45 0.84 -4.05
CA ILE A 83 6.44 0.07 -3.33
C ILE A 83 5.68 1.02 -2.40
N LEU A 84 4.36 1.06 -2.56
CA LEU A 84 3.48 1.81 -1.66
C LEU A 84 2.89 0.81 -0.66
N LEU A 85 3.31 0.90 0.58
CA LEU A 85 2.75 0.08 1.66
C LEU A 85 1.59 0.83 2.30
N LEU A 86 0.38 0.31 2.11
CA LEU A 86 -0.84 0.94 2.61
C LEU A 86 -1.20 0.41 3.99
N ILE A 87 -1.46 1.34 4.89
CA ILE A 87 -1.91 1.07 6.26
C ILE A 87 -3.25 1.77 6.46
N ASP A 88 -4.23 1.04 6.98
CA ASP A 88 -5.54 1.62 7.34
C ASP A 88 -5.39 2.43 8.64
N SER A 89 -5.45 3.75 8.53
CA SER A 89 -5.27 4.63 9.67
C SER A 89 -6.52 4.76 10.56
N SER A 90 -7.65 4.20 10.15
CA SER A 90 -8.88 4.23 10.94
C SER A 90 -8.92 3.16 12.04
N GLU A 91 -7.99 2.22 12.03
CA GLU A 91 -7.91 1.19 13.04
C GLU A 91 -7.25 1.70 14.33
N SER A 92 -7.32 0.91 15.40
CA SER A 92 -6.66 1.26 16.67
C SER A 92 -5.14 1.32 16.48
N ALA A 93 -4.46 2.06 17.36
CA ALA A 93 -3.01 2.14 17.34
C ALA A 93 -2.35 0.76 17.43
N ASP A 94 -2.89 -0.12 18.27
CA ASP A 94 -2.34 -1.48 18.42
C ASP A 94 -2.48 -2.29 17.13
N GLU A 95 -3.63 -2.22 16.46
CA GLU A 95 -3.84 -2.91 15.18
C GLU A 95 -2.93 -2.36 14.08
N ILE A 96 -2.78 -1.04 14.03
CA ILE A 96 -1.87 -0.40 13.07
C ILE A 96 -0.45 -0.91 13.27
N LYS A 97 0.02 -0.95 14.51
CA LYS A 97 1.36 -1.42 14.83
C LYS A 97 1.58 -2.89 14.45
N ILE A 98 0.61 -3.75 14.78
CA ILE A 98 0.67 -5.18 14.43
C ILE A 98 0.78 -5.35 12.91
N LYS A 99 -0.09 -4.68 12.17
CA LYS A 99 -0.11 -4.78 10.71
C LYS A 99 1.13 -4.19 10.06
N TYR A 100 1.58 -3.06 10.57
CA TYR A 100 2.82 -2.44 10.07
C TYR A 100 4.01 -3.38 10.24
N TYR A 101 4.22 -3.91 11.44
CA TYR A 101 5.34 -4.81 11.69
C TYR A 101 5.22 -6.12 10.92
N SER A 102 4.01 -6.64 10.74
CA SER A 102 3.78 -7.86 9.96
C SER A 102 4.17 -7.64 8.49
N CYS A 103 3.75 -6.53 7.91
CA CYS A 103 4.10 -6.20 6.52
C CYS A 103 5.60 -5.98 6.36
N MET A 104 6.20 -5.22 7.25
CA MET A 104 7.64 -4.94 7.18
C MET A 104 8.46 -6.20 7.35
N SER A 105 8.03 -7.12 8.21
CA SER A 105 8.69 -8.41 8.41
C SER A 105 8.69 -9.24 7.13
N VAL A 106 7.56 -9.30 6.42
CA VAL A 106 7.47 -10.02 5.15
C VAL A 106 8.36 -9.38 4.09
N LEU A 107 8.32 -8.05 3.97
CA LEU A 107 9.15 -7.33 3.00
C LEU A 107 10.64 -7.53 3.28
N GLU A 108 11.03 -7.56 4.54
CA GLU A 108 12.39 -7.81 4.98
C GLU A 108 12.83 -9.25 4.65
N GLU A 109 11.97 -10.23 4.92
CA GLU A 109 12.21 -11.64 4.58
C GLU A 109 12.40 -11.83 3.08
N LEU A 110 11.66 -11.09 2.26
CA LEU A 110 11.78 -11.13 0.81
C LEU A 110 12.93 -10.27 0.27
N LYS A 111 13.73 -9.69 1.17
CA LYS A 111 14.92 -8.88 0.84
C LYS A 111 14.63 -7.67 -0.04
N VAL A 112 13.48 -7.04 0.18
CA VAL A 112 13.11 -5.81 -0.52
C VAL A 112 14.00 -4.67 -0.04
N ASN A 113 14.47 -3.86 -0.98
CA ASN A 113 15.21 -2.64 -0.64
C ASN A 113 14.28 -1.65 0.08
N MET A 114 14.58 -1.36 1.35
CA MET A 114 13.74 -0.47 2.17
C MET A 114 13.66 0.96 1.60
N GLY A 115 14.66 1.39 0.84
CA GLY A 115 14.64 2.69 0.16
C GLY A 115 13.58 2.82 -0.91
N LYS A 116 13.01 1.70 -1.39
CA LYS A 116 11.91 1.70 -2.37
C LYS A 116 10.54 1.77 -1.73
N ILE A 117 10.43 1.68 -0.40
CA ILE A 117 9.15 1.58 0.29
C ILE A 117 8.70 2.96 0.76
N VAL A 118 7.50 3.35 0.35
CA VAL A 118 6.82 4.54 0.86
C VAL A 118 5.63 4.07 1.69
N ILE A 119 5.55 4.54 2.92
CA ILE A 119 4.47 4.19 3.83
C ILE A 119 3.30 5.16 3.59
N VAL A 120 2.14 4.61 3.24
CA VAL A 120 0.94 5.38 2.95
C VAL A 120 -0.14 5.02 3.96
N PHE A 121 -0.54 5.99 4.78
CA PHE A 121 -1.64 5.83 5.72
C PHE A 121 -2.92 6.28 5.03
N SER A 122 -3.80 5.32 4.75
CA SER A 122 -5.05 5.54 4.03
C SER A 122 -6.23 5.73 4.98
N LYS A 123 -7.39 6.07 4.43
CA LYS A 123 -8.65 6.24 5.16
C LYS A 123 -8.58 7.34 6.23
N MET A 124 -7.82 8.40 5.95
CA MET A 124 -7.69 9.52 6.89
C MET A 124 -9.01 10.21 7.19
N ASP A 125 -10.00 10.11 6.29
CA ASP A 125 -11.35 10.63 6.52
C ASP A 125 -12.07 9.93 7.68
N LYS A 126 -11.63 8.73 8.05
CA LYS A 126 -12.20 7.92 9.13
C LYS A 126 -11.29 7.85 10.37
N ALA A 127 -10.19 8.58 10.37
CA ALA A 127 -9.19 8.51 11.44
C ALA A 127 -9.15 9.82 12.22
N GLU A 128 -8.72 9.73 13.50
CA GLU A 128 -8.45 10.91 14.29
C GLU A 128 -6.98 11.30 14.08
N PHE A 129 -6.76 12.52 13.58
CA PHE A 129 -5.44 12.98 13.12
C PHE A 129 -4.36 12.91 14.22
N HIS A 130 -4.67 13.34 15.42
CA HIS A 130 -3.68 13.32 16.51
C HIS A 130 -3.27 11.92 16.92
N ASP A 131 -4.21 10.96 16.88
CA ASP A 131 -3.91 9.56 17.15
C ASP A 131 -2.98 8.97 16.09
N VAL A 132 -3.22 9.32 14.83
CA VAL A 132 -2.35 8.88 13.71
C VAL A 132 -0.95 9.44 13.89
N ILE A 133 -0.82 10.73 14.19
CA ILE A 133 0.50 11.36 14.38
C ILE A 133 1.24 10.71 15.55
N ARG A 134 0.55 10.41 16.65
CA ARG A 134 1.15 9.73 17.79
C ARG A 134 1.69 8.34 17.40
N THR A 135 0.88 7.58 16.67
CA THR A 135 1.25 6.23 16.20
C THR A 135 2.47 6.29 15.26
N LEU A 136 2.49 7.25 14.35
CA LEU A 136 3.62 7.45 13.46
C LEU A 136 4.93 7.73 14.21
N LYS A 137 4.85 8.55 15.25
CA LYS A 137 6.01 8.85 16.10
C LYS A 137 6.51 7.60 16.85
N GLU A 138 5.58 6.82 17.40
CA GLU A 138 5.92 5.59 18.11
C GLU A 138 6.55 4.56 17.18
N LEU A 139 6.10 4.47 15.93
CA LEU A 139 6.66 3.59 14.91
C LEU A 139 7.93 4.15 14.26
N LYS A 140 8.29 5.39 14.56
CA LYS A 140 9.47 6.08 13.99
C LYS A 140 9.43 6.16 12.47
N ILE A 141 8.24 6.37 11.92
CA ILE A 141 8.06 6.57 10.48
C ILE A 141 8.28 8.06 10.18
N GLU A 142 9.32 8.37 9.40
CA GLU A 142 9.78 9.74 9.20
C GLU A 142 9.06 10.49 8.09
N GLN A 143 8.73 9.82 6.99
CA GLN A 143 8.14 10.46 5.81
C GLN A 143 6.87 9.75 5.34
N PRO A 144 5.85 9.64 6.21
CA PRO A 144 4.60 9.00 5.79
C PRO A 144 3.81 9.90 4.85
N ILE A 145 2.99 9.28 4.01
CA ILE A 145 2.01 9.99 3.20
C ILE A 145 0.62 9.66 3.75
N LEU A 146 -0.12 10.68 4.14
CA LEU A 146 -1.47 10.53 4.70
C LEU A 146 -2.48 10.84 3.61
N VAL A 147 -3.37 9.89 3.31
CA VAL A 147 -4.33 10.04 2.22
C VAL A 147 -5.74 9.61 2.61
N SER A 148 -6.70 10.18 1.90
CA SER A 148 -8.07 9.69 1.87
C SER A 148 -8.51 9.69 0.40
N PRO A 149 -8.44 8.54 -0.28
CA PRO A 149 -8.88 8.47 -1.68
C PRO A 149 -10.33 8.92 -1.87
N ARG A 150 -11.21 8.66 -0.90
CA ARG A 150 -12.60 9.09 -0.96
C ARG A 150 -12.77 10.60 -1.03
N SER A 151 -12.02 11.33 -0.22
CA SER A 151 -12.15 12.80 -0.16
C SER A 151 -11.15 13.53 -1.04
N GLY A 152 -10.14 12.83 -1.55
CA GLY A 152 -9.04 13.42 -2.30
C GLY A 152 -7.90 13.97 -1.43
N TYR A 153 -8.05 13.89 -0.10
CA TYR A 153 -7.02 14.40 0.82
C TYR A 153 -5.69 13.69 0.59
N GLY A 154 -4.63 14.46 0.47
CA GLY A 154 -3.26 13.93 0.36
C GLY A 154 -2.91 13.34 -1.01
N MET A 155 -3.85 13.27 -1.94
CA MET A 155 -3.61 12.63 -3.23
C MET A 155 -2.58 13.38 -4.09
N SER A 156 -2.58 14.71 -4.04
CA SER A 156 -1.56 15.52 -4.73
C SER A 156 -0.16 15.27 -4.17
N LYS A 157 -0.05 15.14 -2.85
CA LYS A 157 1.22 14.84 -2.19
C LYS A 157 1.70 13.43 -2.55
N LEU A 158 0.79 12.47 -2.64
CA LEU A 158 1.11 11.11 -3.05
C LEU A 158 1.65 11.10 -4.50
N SER A 159 0.95 11.75 -5.41
CA SER A 159 1.37 11.85 -6.81
C SER A 159 2.75 12.48 -6.95
N LYS A 160 2.99 13.56 -6.21
CA LYS A 160 4.29 14.24 -6.19
C LYS A 160 5.39 13.32 -5.67
N SER A 161 5.12 12.60 -4.59
CA SER A 161 6.08 11.67 -4.01
C SER A 161 6.43 10.54 -4.97
N ILE A 162 5.44 9.98 -5.65
CA ILE A 162 5.66 8.95 -6.67
C ILE A 162 6.56 9.52 -7.78
N SER A 163 6.22 10.69 -8.31
CA SER A 163 6.99 11.32 -9.38
C SER A 163 8.45 11.56 -8.99
N GLU A 164 8.69 12.06 -7.78
CA GLU A 164 10.04 12.36 -7.30
C GLU A 164 10.88 11.10 -7.10
N LYS A 165 10.28 10.01 -6.64
CA LYS A 165 11.02 8.80 -6.30
C LYS A 165 11.31 7.88 -7.48
N ILE A 166 10.56 8.00 -8.57
CA ILE A 166 10.77 7.18 -9.76
C ILE A 166 11.63 7.84 -10.84
N MET A 167 11.98 9.09 -10.63
CA MET A 167 12.88 9.82 -11.54
C MET A 167 14.34 9.48 -11.29
#